data_4c0a696ceb0c85144ca1ba058b03969c
#
_entry.id   4c0a696ceb0c85144ca1ba058b03969c
#
_cell.length_a   1.000
_cell.length_b   1.000
_cell.length_c   1.000
_cell.angle_alpha   90.00
_cell.angle_beta   90.00
_cell.angle_gamma   90.00
#
_symmetry.space_group_name_H-M   'P 1'
#
loop_
_entity.id
_entity.type
_entity.pdbx_description
1 polymer ?
#
loop_
_entity_poly.entity_id
_entity_poly.type
_entity_poly.pdbx_seq_one_letter_code
_entity_poly.pdbx_strand_id
1 'polypeptide(L)'
;GSTYSSKVFRVTFLTLAASVTVPLLGVTVLLDCPIDPQPISLKEPPLLTGVLEPNIKLRKAERLWENQLVGPESIANIGDALFTGTADGKIIKIEDGEIQTIARIGHGPCGTPEDEPTCGRPLGIRVGPNDTLFVADAYYGLYEVNPGTGETKMLVSTKTVIEGQKLSFVNDLTVTRDGRKIYFTDSSSKWKRRDYLFLIMEGTDDGRQVSLPQVTKEVKVLMVGLRFPSGVQLSPAEDFVLVQETTMARIRRYYVSGLMKGGADMFVENMPGLPHNIRLSSSGGYWVAMAAVRPNPGFSLLDFLSEKPWIKRMIFKLLSQETVTKFVPKYGLVVELSETGSYRRSFHDPSGVTVAYVSEAHEHNGYLYLGSYWSPFICRLNLQQV
;
A
#
# COMPACT_ATOMS: atom_id res chain seq x y z
N GLY A 1 19.17 5.46 62.13
CA GLY A 1 19.02 4.20 61.71
C GLY A 1 18.00 3.92 60.63
N SER A 2 17.07 3.00 60.91
CA SER A 2 16.08 2.52 59.92
C SER A 2 15.12 3.60 59.44
N THR A 3 14.76 4.57 60.32
CA THR A 3 13.84 5.67 59.97
C THR A 3 14.45 6.63 58.97
N TYR A 4 15.74 6.93 59.10
CA TYR A 4 16.47 7.79 58.14
C TYR A 4 16.60 7.10 56.77
N SER A 5 16.95 5.84 56.77
CA SER A 5 17.03 5.01 55.55
C SER A 5 15.69 4.93 54.83
N SER A 6 14.59 4.74 55.58
CA SER A 6 13.23 4.71 55.03
C SER A 6 12.82 6.05 54.43
N LYS A 7 13.19 7.20 55.03
CA LYS A 7 12.93 8.53 54.50
C LYS A 7 13.72 8.78 53.21
N VAL A 8 14.99 8.43 53.20
CA VAL A 8 15.83 8.56 51.98
C VAL A 8 15.26 7.72 50.84
N PHE A 9 14.85 6.49 51.13
CA PHE A 9 14.22 5.63 50.13
C PHE A 9 12.93 6.26 49.57
N ARG A 10 12.04 6.78 50.42
CA ARG A 10 10.80 7.44 50.01
C ARG A 10 11.07 8.66 49.13
N VAL A 11 11.99 9.52 49.54
CA VAL A 11 12.34 10.73 48.79
C VAL A 11 12.91 10.34 47.42
N THR A 12 13.82 9.37 47.36
CA THR A 12 14.39 8.88 46.12
C THR A 12 13.33 8.28 45.21
N PHE A 13 12.45 7.43 45.79
CA PHE A 13 11.37 6.80 45.02
C PHE A 13 10.40 7.84 44.46
N LEU A 14 9.96 8.83 45.28
CA LEU A 14 9.05 9.88 44.85
C LEU A 14 9.69 10.79 43.78
N THR A 15 10.98 11.08 43.91
CA THR A 15 11.71 11.89 42.92
C THR A 15 11.81 11.16 41.61
N LEU A 16 12.13 9.88 41.61
CA LEU A 16 12.16 9.06 40.40
C LEU A 16 10.78 8.91 39.76
N ALA A 17 9.75 8.65 40.61
CA ALA A 17 8.38 8.57 40.14
C ALA A 17 7.91 9.88 39.49
N ALA A 18 8.19 11.02 40.11
CA ALA A 18 7.85 12.34 39.60
C ALA A 18 8.63 12.66 38.29
N SER A 19 9.90 12.26 38.23
CA SER A 19 10.73 12.50 37.02
C SER A 19 10.21 11.76 35.78
N VAL A 20 9.42 10.70 35.96
CA VAL A 20 8.76 9.95 34.88
C VAL A 20 7.32 10.45 34.67
N THR A 21 6.56 10.59 35.77
CA THR A 21 5.12 10.88 35.72
C THR A 21 4.85 12.31 35.21
N VAL A 22 5.59 13.31 35.70
CA VAL A 22 5.38 14.71 35.31
C VAL A 22 5.62 14.96 33.83
N PRO A 23 6.75 14.49 33.22
CA PRO A 23 6.92 14.60 31.78
C PRO A 23 5.84 13.88 30.97
N LEU A 24 5.41 12.69 31.40
CA LEU A 24 4.35 11.93 30.74
C LEU A 24 3.03 12.69 30.75
N LEU A 25 2.65 13.27 31.91
CA LEU A 25 1.46 14.10 32.03
C LEU A 25 1.58 15.35 31.16
N GLY A 26 2.75 15.99 31.12
CA GLY A 26 3.02 17.14 30.26
C GLY A 26 2.83 16.79 28.78
N VAL A 27 3.37 15.68 28.30
CA VAL A 27 3.16 15.21 26.93
C VAL A 27 1.69 14.94 26.66
N THR A 28 0.99 14.27 27.59
CA THR A 28 -0.42 13.92 27.44
C THR A 28 -1.33 15.16 27.37
N VAL A 29 -1.03 16.19 28.17
CA VAL A 29 -1.90 17.38 28.30
C VAL A 29 -1.51 18.50 27.33
N LEU A 30 -0.20 18.73 27.12
CA LEU A 30 0.30 19.91 26.40
C LEU A 30 0.56 19.70 24.93
N LEU A 31 0.86 18.47 24.51
CA LEU A 31 1.15 18.18 23.11
C LEU A 31 -0.07 17.63 22.39
N ASP A 32 -0.28 18.13 21.19
CA ASP A 32 -1.35 17.66 20.30
C ASP A 32 -0.93 16.36 19.59
N CYS A 33 -1.93 15.51 19.35
CA CYS A 33 -1.76 14.31 18.54
C CYS A 33 -2.41 14.52 17.17
N PRO A 34 -1.71 14.28 16.06
CA PRO A 34 -2.28 14.47 14.72
C PRO A 34 -3.31 13.41 14.35
N ILE A 35 -3.38 12.30 15.08
CA ILE A 35 -4.31 11.21 14.82
C ILE A 35 -5.24 10.98 16.01
N ASP A 36 -6.41 10.39 15.72
CA ASP A 36 -7.35 9.88 16.72
C ASP A 36 -7.42 8.36 16.60
N PRO A 37 -6.46 7.63 17.20
CA PRO A 37 -6.35 6.19 16.97
C PRO A 37 -7.53 5.43 17.55
N GLN A 38 -8.10 4.57 16.70
CA GLN A 38 -9.14 3.64 17.08
C GLN A 38 -8.50 2.29 17.40
N PRO A 39 -9.03 1.53 18.39
CA PRO A 39 -8.55 0.19 18.62
C PRO A 39 -8.90 -0.70 17.43
N ILE A 40 -7.90 -1.47 16.96
CA ILE A 40 -8.06 -2.42 15.88
C ILE A 40 -7.81 -3.79 16.42
N SER A 41 -8.76 -4.70 16.22
CA SER A 41 -8.62 -6.09 16.62
C SER A 41 -8.06 -6.90 15.47
N LEU A 42 -6.74 -7.11 15.47
CA LEU A 42 -6.07 -8.03 14.56
C LEU A 42 -5.95 -9.40 15.22
N LYS A 43 -6.18 -10.44 14.44
CA LYS A 43 -5.86 -11.80 14.91
C LYS A 43 -4.34 -11.93 15.08
N GLU A 44 -3.91 -12.87 15.93
CA GLU A 44 -2.49 -13.22 16.00
C GLU A 44 -1.97 -13.53 14.60
N PRO A 45 -0.79 -12.99 14.22
CA PRO A 45 -0.24 -13.27 12.89
C PRO A 45 -0.10 -14.78 12.66
N PRO A 46 -0.32 -15.26 11.43
CA PRO A 46 -0.14 -16.66 11.12
C PRO A 46 1.31 -17.07 11.36
N LEU A 47 1.54 -18.28 11.84
CA LEU A 47 2.89 -18.83 11.95
C LEU A 47 3.51 -18.90 10.54
N LEU A 48 4.74 -18.43 10.43
CA LEU A 48 5.49 -18.47 9.19
C LEU A 48 6.10 -19.86 8.99
N THR A 49 5.25 -20.82 8.68
CA THR A 49 5.58 -22.22 8.46
C THR A 49 4.96 -22.74 7.16
N GLY A 50 5.39 -23.90 6.70
CA GLY A 50 4.88 -24.47 5.46
C GLY A 50 5.15 -23.59 4.27
N VAL A 51 4.11 -23.27 3.50
CA VAL A 51 4.20 -22.38 2.33
C VAL A 51 4.71 -20.97 2.70
N LEU A 52 4.44 -20.51 3.91
CA LEU A 52 4.83 -19.18 4.38
C LEU A 52 6.21 -19.17 5.07
N GLU A 53 6.91 -20.29 5.14
CA GLU A 53 8.23 -20.37 5.77
C GLU A 53 9.20 -19.37 5.13
N PRO A 54 9.91 -18.57 5.93
CA PRO A 54 10.90 -17.64 5.39
C PRO A 54 11.99 -18.33 4.59
N ASN A 55 12.37 -17.71 3.50
CA ASN A 55 13.43 -18.15 2.61
C ASN A 55 14.22 -16.93 2.14
N ILE A 56 15.13 -17.11 1.22
CA ILE A 56 15.93 -16.03 0.63
C ILE A 56 15.75 -15.93 -0.88
N LYS A 57 14.62 -16.40 -1.39
CA LYS A 57 14.36 -16.46 -2.84
C LYS A 57 14.37 -15.08 -3.51
N LEU A 58 13.91 -14.03 -2.84
CA LEU A 58 13.95 -12.68 -3.40
C LEU A 58 15.36 -12.12 -3.53
N ARG A 59 16.35 -12.66 -2.84
CA ARG A 59 17.76 -12.27 -3.01
C ARG A 59 18.33 -12.68 -4.37
N LYS A 60 17.65 -13.55 -5.11
CA LYS A 60 18.01 -13.90 -6.48
C LYS A 60 17.53 -12.86 -7.50
N ALA A 61 16.76 -11.88 -7.08
CA ALA A 61 16.31 -10.80 -7.95
C ALA A 61 17.47 -9.88 -8.34
N GLU A 62 17.42 -9.38 -9.56
CA GLU A 62 18.33 -8.35 -10.04
C GLU A 62 17.75 -6.99 -9.75
N ARG A 63 18.58 -6.05 -9.28
CA ARG A 63 18.22 -4.64 -9.20
C ARG A 63 18.50 -3.98 -10.53
N LEU A 64 17.48 -3.37 -11.14
CA LEU A 64 17.58 -2.72 -12.44
C LEU A 64 17.43 -1.20 -12.27
N TRP A 65 18.23 -0.45 -13.03
CA TRP A 65 18.18 1.02 -13.08
C TRP A 65 18.34 1.68 -11.73
N GLU A 66 19.28 1.17 -10.92
CA GLU A 66 19.58 1.70 -9.59
C GLU A 66 19.92 3.19 -9.66
N ASN A 67 19.27 3.98 -8.79
CA ASN A 67 19.44 5.42 -8.68
C ASN A 67 19.04 6.23 -9.94
N GLN A 68 18.39 5.61 -10.92
CA GLN A 68 17.89 6.29 -12.11
C GLN A 68 16.40 6.60 -12.04
N LEU A 69 15.72 6.06 -11.04
CA LEU A 69 14.30 6.28 -10.76
C LEU A 69 14.08 6.15 -9.25
N VAL A 70 12.95 6.64 -8.75
CA VAL A 70 12.62 6.59 -7.32
C VAL A 70 11.16 6.20 -7.11
N GLY A 71 10.95 5.23 -6.21
CA GLY A 71 9.61 4.81 -5.80
C GLY A 71 8.72 4.28 -6.91
N PRO A 72 9.19 3.34 -7.75
CA PRO A 72 8.35 2.74 -8.79
C PRO A 72 7.31 1.82 -8.14
N GLU A 73 6.14 2.37 -7.82
CA GLU A 73 5.14 1.70 -6.99
C GLU A 73 4.36 0.65 -7.75
N SER A 74 4.03 0.90 -9.03
CA SER A 74 3.26 0.00 -9.88
C SER A 74 3.95 -0.14 -11.24
N ILE A 75 3.84 -1.33 -11.83
CA ILE A 75 4.51 -1.67 -13.08
C ILE A 75 3.49 -2.28 -14.04
N ALA A 76 3.48 -1.79 -15.28
CA ALA A 76 2.72 -2.36 -16.37
C ALA A 76 3.63 -2.54 -17.57
N ASN A 77 3.21 -3.34 -18.56
CA ASN A 77 3.98 -3.52 -19.78
C ASN A 77 3.09 -3.45 -21.02
N ILE A 78 3.65 -2.94 -22.10
CA ILE A 78 3.12 -3.07 -23.45
C ILE A 78 4.24 -3.67 -24.28
N GLY A 79 4.06 -4.92 -24.73
CA GLY A 79 5.18 -5.67 -25.26
C GLY A 79 6.28 -5.80 -24.20
N ASP A 80 7.52 -5.47 -24.56
CA ASP A 80 8.64 -5.49 -23.64
C ASP A 80 8.94 -4.12 -22.99
N ALA A 81 8.18 -3.09 -23.34
CA ALA A 81 8.28 -1.78 -22.70
C ALA A 81 7.59 -1.80 -21.34
N LEU A 82 8.27 -1.32 -20.31
CA LEU A 82 7.73 -1.20 -18.95
C LEU A 82 7.28 0.24 -18.70
N PHE A 83 6.23 0.36 -17.89
CA PHE A 83 5.69 1.65 -17.46
C PHE A 83 5.55 1.66 -15.95
N THR A 84 5.92 2.76 -15.32
CA THR A 84 5.79 2.95 -13.87
C THR A 84 5.62 4.43 -13.54
N GLY A 85 5.08 4.71 -12.36
CA GLY A 85 5.04 6.04 -11.78
C GLY A 85 6.10 6.19 -10.71
N THR A 86 6.67 7.38 -10.58
CA THR A 86 7.75 7.65 -9.64
C THR A 86 7.32 8.61 -8.53
N ALA A 87 8.10 8.61 -7.44
CA ALA A 87 7.84 9.47 -6.29
C ALA A 87 7.98 10.96 -6.61
N ASP A 88 8.69 11.32 -7.66
CA ASP A 88 8.82 12.68 -8.16
C ASP A 88 7.80 13.04 -9.26
N GLY A 89 6.72 12.27 -9.33
CA GLY A 89 5.54 12.59 -10.14
C GLY A 89 5.64 12.26 -11.62
N LYS A 90 6.64 11.50 -12.03
CA LYS A 90 6.83 11.13 -13.43
C LYS A 90 6.08 9.85 -13.75
N ILE A 91 5.50 9.79 -14.96
CA ILE A 91 5.10 8.55 -15.60
C ILE A 91 6.20 8.23 -16.62
N ILE A 92 6.89 7.13 -16.42
CA ILE A 92 8.06 6.76 -17.21
C ILE A 92 7.82 5.50 -18.02
N LYS A 93 8.49 5.46 -19.18
CA LYS A 93 8.61 4.29 -20.05
C LYS A 93 10.05 3.81 -20.03
N ILE A 94 10.24 2.52 -19.87
CA ILE A 94 11.55 1.88 -19.93
C ILE A 94 11.53 0.90 -21.10
N GLU A 95 12.34 1.15 -22.10
CA GLU A 95 12.45 0.33 -23.30
C GLU A 95 13.89 0.30 -23.78
N ASP A 96 14.41 -0.88 -24.09
CA ASP A 96 15.80 -1.08 -24.55
C ASP A 96 16.82 -0.46 -23.60
N GLY A 97 16.56 -0.52 -22.29
CA GLY A 97 17.43 0.04 -21.25
C GLY A 97 17.34 1.56 -21.08
N GLU A 98 16.56 2.24 -21.90
CA GLU A 98 16.38 3.69 -21.80
C GLU A 98 15.15 4.04 -20.98
N ILE A 99 15.32 5.03 -20.11
CA ILE A 99 14.25 5.59 -19.28
C ILE A 99 13.81 6.91 -19.87
N GLN A 100 12.53 7.01 -20.21
CA GLN A 100 11.93 8.22 -20.78
C GLN A 100 10.74 8.65 -19.93
N THR A 101 10.69 9.92 -19.55
CA THR A 101 9.48 10.52 -18.96
C THR A 101 8.50 10.79 -20.09
N ILE A 102 7.34 10.13 -20.06
CA ILE A 102 6.32 10.26 -21.11
C ILE A 102 5.20 11.22 -20.74
N ALA A 103 4.95 11.41 -19.44
CA ALA A 103 3.87 12.30 -18.99
C ALA A 103 4.06 12.71 -17.53
N ARG A 104 3.37 13.79 -17.16
CA ARG A 104 3.13 14.22 -15.77
C ARG A 104 1.69 14.64 -15.64
N ILE A 105 1.04 14.25 -14.56
CA ILE A 105 -0.34 14.68 -14.25
C ILE A 105 -0.31 15.97 -13.46
N GLY A 106 0.55 16.06 -12.45
CA GLY A 106 0.78 17.28 -11.69
C GLY A 106 1.84 18.18 -12.32
N HIS A 107 2.37 19.07 -11.53
CA HIS A 107 3.41 20.01 -11.96
C HIS A 107 4.41 20.29 -10.85
N GLY A 108 5.59 20.81 -11.23
CA GLY A 108 6.63 21.18 -10.26
C GLY A 108 6.23 22.35 -9.35
N PRO A 109 6.96 22.54 -8.23
CA PRO A 109 8.17 21.81 -7.87
C PRO A 109 7.91 20.39 -7.40
N CYS A 110 8.92 19.51 -7.54
CA CYS A 110 8.84 18.11 -7.17
C CYS A 110 10.12 17.68 -6.44
N GLY A 111 10.04 16.62 -5.64
CA GLY A 111 11.20 16.01 -5.00
C GLY A 111 11.22 16.09 -3.48
N THR A 112 10.28 16.80 -2.86
CA THR A 112 10.13 16.85 -1.40
C THR A 112 8.75 16.36 -0.99
N PRO A 113 8.56 15.88 0.26
CA PRO A 113 7.22 15.52 0.75
C PRO A 113 6.22 16.67 0.72
N GLU A 114 6.67 17.90 0.93
CA GLU A 114 5.83 19.11 0.87
C GLU A 114 5.33 19.39 -0.54
N ASP A 115 6.10 19.05 -1.55
CA ASP A 115 5.77 19.25 -2.97
C ASP A 115 4.83 18.16 -3.52
N GLU A 116 4.73 17.03 -2.86
CA GLU A 116 3.99 15.86 -3.36
C GLU A 116 2.55 16.18 -3.75
N PRO A 117 1.76 16.92 -2.97
CA PRO A 117 0.38 17.26 -3.36
C PRO A 117 0.27 18.06 -4.66
N THR A 118 1.26 18.85 -5.01
CA THR A 118 1.29 19.62 -6.25
C THR A 118 1.91 18.82 -7.39
N CYS A 119 2.99 18.12 -7.10
CA CYS A 119 3.70 17.29 -8.05
C CYS A 119 2.85 16.12 -8.55
N GLY A 120 2.01 15.59 -7.68
CA GLY A 120 1.28 14.34 -7.91
C GLY A 120 2.10 13.13 -7.52
N ARG A 121 1.40 12.03 -7.33
CA ARG A 121 2.02 10.72 -7.06
C ARG A 121 1.29 9.66 -7.84
N PRO A 122 1.76 9.34 -9.05
CA PRO A 122 1.18 8.24 -9.80
C PRO A 122 1.46 6.92 -9.08
N LEU A 123 0.43 6.16 -8.84
CA LEU A 123 0.45 4.87 -8.14
C LEU A 123 0.04 3.76 -9.10
N GLY A 124 -1.16 3.21 -8.99
CA GLY A 124 -1.61 2.13 -9.86
C GLY A 124 -1.58 2.48 -11.34
N ILE A 125 -0.95 1.65 -12.15
CA ILE A 125 -0.91 1.78 -13.61
C ILE A 125 -1.40 0.49 -14.23
N ARG A 126 -2.35 0.59 -15.18
CA ARG A 126 -2.88 -0.54 -15.94
C ARG A 126 -2.91 -0.20 -17.42
N VAL A 127 -2.79 -1.23 -18.24
CA VAL A 127 -2.90 -1.11 -19.69
C VAL A 127 -4.34 -1.38 -20.12
N GLY A 128 -4.90 -0.48 -20.90
CA GLY A 128 -6.22 -0.65 -21.50
C GLY A 128 -6.17 -1.39 -22.85
N PRO A 129 -7.36 -1.69 -23.43
CA PRO A 129 -7.44 -2.51 -24.66
C PRO A 129 -6.82 -1.87 -25.90
N ASN A 130 -6.64 -0.55 -25.91
CA ASN A 130 -6.06 0.18 -27.03
C ASN A 130 -4.61 0.61 -26.78
N ASP A 131 -3.90 -0.12 -25.90
CA ASP A 131 -2.53 0.20 -25.49
C ASP A 131 -2.39 1.61 -24.93
N THR A 132 -3.43 2.12 -24.30
CA THR A 132 -3.37 3.32 -23.46
C THR A 132 -3.14 2.91 -22.02
N LEU A 133 -2.62 3.83 -21.22
CA LEU A 133 -2.40 3.61 -19.80
C LEU A 133 -3.53 4.23 -18.99
N PHE A 134 -4.00 3.52 -17.98
CA PHE A 134 -4.85 4.07 -16.94
C PHE A 134 -3.99 4.26 -15.69
N VAL A 135 -4.01 5.45 -15.14
CA VAL A 135 -3.15 5.84 -14.02
C VAL A 135 -4.01 6.38 -12.88
N ALA A 136 -3.79 5.83 -11.68
CA ALA A 136 -4.34 6.36 -10.44
C ALA A 136 -3.30 7.29 -9.83
N ASP A 137 -3.58 8.60 -9.82
CA ASP A 137 -2.74 9.56 -9.12
C ASP A 137 -3.38 9.87 -7.76
N ALA A 138 -2.59 9.73 -6.70
CA ALA A 138 -3.09 9.87 -5.34
C ALA A 138 -3.70 11.25 -5.05
N TYR A 139 -3.21 12.29 -5.71
CA TYR A 139 -3.64 13.68 -5.46
C TYR A 139 -4.56 14.24 -6.52
N TYR A 140 -4.55 13.69 -7.73
CA TYR A 140 -5.30 14.21 -8.88
C TYR A 140 -6.47 13.34 -9.31
N GLY A 141 -6.38 12.01 -9.13
CA GLY A 141 -7.46 11.07 -9.47
C GLY A 141 -7.11 10.09 -10.57
N LEU A 142 -8.10 9.67 -11.34
CA LEU A 142 -7.92 8.73 -12.46
C LEU A 142 -7.69 9.46 -13.77
N TYR A 143 -6.70 8.99 -14.51
CA TYR A 143 -6.29 9.54 -15.81
C TYR A 143 -6.06 8.44 -16.82
N GLU A 144 -6.35 8.75 -18.07
CA GLU A 144 -5.92 7.97 -19.23
C GLU A 144 -4.74 8.68 -19.87
N VAL A 145 -3.67 7.94 -20.15
CA VAL A 145 -2.43 8.48 -20.72
C VAL A 145 -2.12 7.75 -22.01
N ASN A 146 -1.89 8.51 -23.09
CA ASN A 146 -1.41 7.96 -24.34
C ASN A 146 0.11 7.86 -24.27
N PRO A 147 0.69 6.63 -24.27
CA PRO A 147 2.13 6.49 -24.12
C PRO A 147 2.93 6.97 -25.32
N GLY A 148 2.30 7.07 -26.49
CA GLY A 148 2.96 7.56 -27.72
C GLY A 148 3.06 9.07 -27.79
N THR A 149 2.03 9.79 -27.33
CA THR A 149 1.96 11.26 -27.39
C THR A 149 2.21 11.95 -26.06
N GLY A 150 2.07 11.22 -24.93
CA GLY A 150 2.13 11.79 -23.60
C GLY A 150 0.86 12.55 -23.20
N GLU A 151 -0.18 12.55 -24.03
CA GLU A 151 -1.43 13.23 -23.72
C GLU A 151 -2.12 12.56 -22.52
N THR A 152 -2.59 13.39 -21.59
CA THR A 152 -3.31 12.95 -20.41
C THR A 152 -4.76 13.41 -20.47
N LYS A 153 -5.69 12.52 -20.10
CA LYS A 153 -7.12 12.80 -20.06
C LYS A 153 -7.62 12.45 -18.65
N MET A 154 -8.19 13.44 -17.97
CA MET A 154 -8.80 13.21 -16.66
C MET A 154 -10.10 12.42 -16.80
N LEU A 155 -10.22 11.32 -16.05
CA LEU A 155 -11.44 10.53 -15.99
C LEU A 155 -12.25 10.86 -14.74
N VAL A 156 -11.59 10.93 -13.58
CA VAL A 156 -12.22 11.31 -12.29
C VAL A 156 -11.23 12.15 -11.52
N SER A 157 -11.67 13.33 -11.08
CA SER A 157 -10.86 14.21 -10.23
C SER A 157 -11.02 13.85 -8.74
N THR A 158 -9.96 14.00 -7.96
CA THR A 158 -10.02 13.91 -6.49
C THR A 158 -10.91 15.00 -5.87
N LYS A 159 -11.22 16.06 -6.60
CA LYS A 159 -12.16 17.09 -6.17
C LYS A 159 -13.62 16.64 -6.26
N THR A 160 -13.88 15.51 -6.88
CA THR A 160 -15.23 14.97 -7.05
C THR A 160 -15.76 14.49 -5.70
N VAL A 161 -16.96 14.93 -5.37
CA VAL A 161 -17.71 14.43 -4.21
C VAL A 161 -18.56 13.26 -4.67
N ILE A 162 -18.34 12.10 -4.07
CA ILE A 162 -19.10 10.88 -4.38
C ILE A 162 -19.79 10.43 -3.09
N GLU A 163 -21.11 10.42 -3.10
CA GLU A 163 -21.93 10.06 -1.94
C GLU A 163 -21.53 10.81 -0.66
N GLY A 164 -21.32 12.13 -0.81
CA GLY A 164 -21.08 13.03 0.31
C GLY A 164 -19.61 13.14 0.76
N GLN A 165 -18.69 12.41 0.15
CA GLN A 165 -17.26 12.46 0.51
C GLN A 165 -16.39 12.71 -0.72
N LYS A 166 -15.38 13.55 -0.55
CA LYS A 166 -14.36 13.75 -1.59
C LYS A 166 -13.42 12.56 -1.66
N LEU A 167 -12.88 12.32 -2.84
CA LEU A 167 -11.75 11.44 -3.03
C LEU A 167 -10.49 12.14 -2.51
N SER A 168 -9.72 11.50 -1.66
CA SER A 168 -8.51 12.10 -1.07
C SER A 168 -7.24 11.33 -1.32
N PHE A 169 -7.36 10.04 -1.61
CA PHE A 169 -6.21 9.16 -1.78
C PHE A 169 -6.56 8.04 -2.76
N VAL A 170 -6.65 8.39 -4.03
CA VAL A 170 -6.85 7.39 -5.10
C VAL A 170 -5.58 6.56 -5.21
N ASN A 171 -5.67 5.24 -5.19
CA ASN A 171 -4.51 4.37 -5.03
C ASN A 171 -4.29 3.44 -6.21
N ASP A 172 -5.25 2.60 -6.54
CA ASP A 172 -5.10 1.59 -7.57
C ASP A 172 -6.37 1.45 -8.39
N LEU A 173 -6.25 0.83 -9.53
CA LEU A 173 -7.36 0.56 -10.43
C LEU A 173 -7.20 -0.79 -11.10
N THR A 174 -8.32 -1.32 -11.57
CA THR A 174 -8.36 -2.46 -12.50
C THR A 174 -9.42 -2.15 -13.56
N VAL A 175 -9.21 -2.65 -14.76
CA VAL A 175 -10.07 -2.35 -15.90
C VAL A 175 -10.52 -3.64 -16.58
N THR A 176 -11.78 -3.69 -17.02
CA THR A 176 -12.28 -4.82 -17.79
C THR A 176 -11.54 -4.95 -19.12
N ARG A 177 -11.49 -6.17 -19.69
CA ARG A 177 -10.78 -6.42 -20.98
C ARG A 177 -11.34 -5.58 -22.11
N ASP A 178 -12.65 -5.31 -22.10
CA ASP A 178 -13.29 -4.43 -23.10
C ASP A 178 -13.08 -2.95 -22.83
N GLY A 179 -12.43 -2.59 -21.72
CA GLY A 179 -12.15 -1.21 -21.33
C GLY A 179 -13.36 -0.41 -20.86
N ARG A 180 -14.54 -1.02 -20.74
CA ARG A 180 -15.78 -0.31 -20.45
C ARG A 180 -15.98 0.07 -18.99
N LYS A 181 -15.38 -0.67 -18.07
CA LYS A 181 -15.50 -0.42 -16.63
C LYS A 181 -14.15 -0.38 -15.96
N ILE A 182 -13.98 0.60 -15.10
CA ILE A 182 -12.84 0.73 -14.21
C ILE A 182 -13.34 0.59 -12.78
N TYR A 183 -12.62 -0.18 -11.98
CA TYR A 183 -12.82 -0.28 -10.54
C TYR A 183 -11.56 0.28 -9.88
N PHE A 184 -11.74 1.20 -8.94
CA PHE A 184 -10.60 1.83 -8.27
C PHE A 184 -10.82 1.95 -6.77
N THR A 185 -9.75 2.19 -6.05
CA THR A 185 -9.78 2.39 -4.60
C THR A 185 -9.48 3.84 -4.24
N ASP A 186 -10.20 4.33 -3.25
CA ASP A 186 -9.88 5.55 -2.52
C ASP A 186 -9.51 5.12 -1.10
N SER A 187 -8.23 5.22 -0.76
CA SER A 187 -7.69 4.69 0.49
C SER A 187 -8.19 5.43 1.71
N SER A 188 -8.53 6.71 1.58
CA SER A 188 -9.07 7.53 2.65
C SER A 188 -9.71 8.80 2.07
N SER A 189 -10.75 9.31 2.74
CA SER A 189 -11.28 10.64 2.46
C SER A 189 -10.65 11.71 3.37
N LYS A 190 -9.96 11.30 4.42
CA LYS A 190 -9.30 12.16 5.40
C LYS A 190 -7.82 12.32 5.13
N TRP A 191 -7.10 11.22 4.94
CA TRP A 191 -5.66 11.20 4.82
C TRP A 191 -5.19 11.17 3.37
N LYS A 192 -4.15 11.93 3.08
CA LYS A 192 -3.48 11.93 1.78
C LYS A 192 -2.35 10.89 1.75
N ARG A 193 -1.86 10.58 0.55
CA ARG A 193 -0.81 9.57 0.38
C ARG A 193 0.41 9.79 1.29
N ARG A 194 0.90 11.02 1.40
CA ARG A 194 2.07 11.32 2.23
C ARG A 194 1.84 11.02 3.71
N ASP A 195 0.59 10.95 4.15
CA ASP A 195 0.18 10.67 5.54
C ASP A 195 -0.25 9.21 5.74
N TYR A 196 0.21 8.30 4.87
CA TYR A 196 -0.21 6.90 4.90
C TYR A 196 0.05 6.22 6.25
N LEU A 197 1.11 6.60 6.96
CA LEU A 197 1.39 6.02 8.26
C LEU A 197 0.35 6.46 9.30
N PHE A 198 -0.10 7.72 9.24
CA PHE A 198 -1.21 8.19 10.07
C PHE A 198 -2.49 7.41 9.77
N LEU A 199 -2.76 7.14 8.51
CA LEU A 199 -3.91 6.32 8.11
C LEU A 199 -3.87 4.93 8.76
N ILE A 200 -2.74 4.25 8.69
CA ILE A 200 -2.55 2.93 9.30
C ILE A 200 -2.69 3.01 10.83
N MET A 201 -1.99 3.95 11.46
CA MET A 201 -1.94 4.04 12.91
C MET A 201 -3.24 4.54 13.53
N GLU A 202 -3.97 5.40 12.85
CA GLU A 202 -5.31 5.79 13.27
C GLU A 202 -6.31 4.64 13.11
N GLY A 203 -6.11 3.78 12.12
CA GLY A 203 -7.07 2.75 11.77
C GLY A 203 -8.35 3.29 11.14
N THR A 204 -8.23 4.41 10.42
CA THR A 204 -9.33 5.08 9.76
C THR A 204 -10.07 4.13 8.81
N ASP A 205 -11.40 4.11 8.90
CA ASP A 205 -12.27 3.21 8.14
C ASP A 205 -13.11 3.94 7.10
N ASP A 206 -12.56 4.97 6.50
CA ASP A 206 -13.21 5.84 5.52
C ASP A 206 -12.86 5.52 4.06
N GLY A 207 -12.15 4.41 3.83
CA GLY A 207 -11.80 3.97 2.49
C GLY A 207 -12.97 3.38 1.73
N ARG A 208 -12.93 3.51 0.40
CA ARG A 208 -14.01 3.08 -0.49
C ARG A 208 -13.47 2.35 -1.72
N GLN A 209 -14.30 1.46 -2.24
CA GLN A 209 -14.09 0.87 -3.56
C GLN A 209 -15.19 1.39 -4.49
N VAL A 210 -14.79 1.89 -5.67
CA VAL A 210 -15.62 2.68 -6.55
C VAL A 210 -15.59 2.10 -7.97
N SER A 211 -16.70 2.16 -8.68
CA SER A 211 -16.79 1.79 -10.09
C SER A 211 -17.00 3.02 -10.97
N LEU A 212 -16.34 2.99 -12.12
CA LEU A 212 -16.49 4.00 -13.17
C LEU A 212 -16.83 3.31 -14.50
N PRO A 213 -18.12 3.30 -14.90
CA PRO A 213 -18.47 2.95 -16.26
C PRO A 213 -18.00 4.04 -17.21
N GLN A 214 -17.22 3.69 -18.23
CA GLN A 214 -16.63 4.70 -19.13
C GLN A 214 -17.63 5.33 -20.09
N VAL A 215 -18.73 4.64 -20.41
CA VAL A 215 -19.76 5.17 -21.32
C VAL A 215 -20.63 6.19 -20.62
N THR A 216 -21.24 5.80 -19.48
CA THR A 216 -22.19 6.65 -18.73
C THR A 216 -21.49 7.69 -17.85
N LYS A 217 -20.23 7.45 -17.46
CA LYS A 217 -19.45 8.27 -16.51
C LYS A 217 -20.09 8.36 -15.13
N GLU A 218 -21.02 7.48 -14.82
CA GLU A 218 -21.73 7.45 -13.54
C GLU A 218 -20.92 6.71 -12.49
N VAL A 219 -20.24 7.44 -11.64
CA VAL A 219 -19.40 6.89 -10.57
C VAL A 219 -20.26 6.36 -9.44
N LYS A 220 -20.00 5.12 -9.01
CA LYS A 220 -20.77 4.44 -7.97
C LYS A 220 -19.86 3.82 -6.93
N VAL A 221 -20.18 4.05 -5.64
CA VAL A 221 -19.48 3.39 -4.52
C VAL A 221 -20.04 1.98 -4.37
N LEU A 222 -19.16 0.98 -4.36
CA LEU A 222 -19.53 -0.42 -4.19
C LEU A 222 -19.26 -0.92 -2.77
N MET A 223 -18.19 -0.46 -2.13
CA MET A 223 -17.85 -0.83 -0.76
C MET A 223 -17.44 0.40 0.03
N VAL A 224 -17.84 0.44 1.29
CA VAL A 224 -17.53 1.50 2.26
C VAL A 224 -16.89 0.90 3.52
N GLY A 225 -16.39 1.73 4.41
CA GLY A 225 -15.87 1.29 5.70
C GLY A 225 -14.56 0.51 5.61
N LEU A 226 -13.82 0.66 4.53
CA LEU A 226 -12.57 -0.04 4.32
C LEU A 226 -11.42 0.67 5.04
N ARG A 227 -10.53 -0.10 5.66
CA ARG A 227 -9.35 0.42 6.35
C ARG A 227 -8.13 0.31 5.45
N PHE A 228 -7.82 1.40 4.79
CA PHE A 228 -6.74 1.53 3.83
C PHE A 228 -6.90 0.53 2.66
N PRO A 229 -7.96 0.66 1.86
CA PRO A 229 -8.03 -0.11 0.62
C PRO A 229 -6.92 0.35 -0.32
N SER A 230 -6.07 -0.57 -0.74
CA SER A 230 -4.91 -0.30 -1.59
C SER A 230 -5.11 -0.95 -2.96
N GLY A 231 -4.50 -2.10 -3.21
CA GLY A 231 -4.64 -2.80 -4.48
C GLY A 231 -6.04 -3.31 -4.76
N VAL A 232 -6.41 -3.30 -6.02
CA VAL A 232 -7.67 -3.84 -6.53
C VAL A 232 -7.41 -4.64 -7.81
N GLN A 233 -8.07 -5.79 -7.96
CA GLN A 233 -7.88 -6.67 -9.10
C GLN A 233 -9.16 -7.39 -9.45
N LEU A 234 -9.58 -7.31 -10.72
CA LEU A 234 -10.62 -8.16 -11.26
C LEU A 234 -10.17 -9.62 -11.30
N SER A 235 -11.08 -10.53 -11.02
CA SER A 235 -10.87 -11.95 -11.25
C SER A 235 -10.64 -12.23 -12.74
N PRO A 236 -10.00 -13.37 -13.10
CA PRO A 236 -9.81 -13.71 -14.51
C PRO A 236 -11.11 -13.77 -15.31
N ALA A 237 -12.20 -14.22 -14.69
CA ALA A 237 -13.54 -14.26 -15.32
C ALA A 237 -14.30 -12.94 -15.23
N GLU A 238 -13.74 -11.93 -14.57
CA GLU A 238 -14.35 -10.61 -14.36
C GLU A 238 -15.71 -10.65 -13.63
N ASP A 239 -15.90 -11.63 -12.76
CA ASP A 239 -17.12 -11.79 -11.97
C ASP A 239 -17.03 -11.13 -10.59
N PHE A 240 -15.84 -10.90 -10.08
CA PHE A 240 -15.62 -10.18 -8.84
C PHE A 240 -14.34 -9.33 -8.87
N VAL A 241 -14.27 -8.40 -7.94
CA VAL A 241 -13.03 -7.65 -7.65
C VAL A 241 -12.52 -8.03 -6.27
N LEU A 242 -11.21 -8.10 -6.15
CA LEU A 242 -10.50 -8.27 -4.90
C LEU A 242 -9.92 -6.93 -4.48
N VAL A 243 -10.16 -6.56 -3.22
CA VAL A 243 -9.72 -5.28 -2.63
C VAL A 243 -8.89 -5.57 -1.40
N GLN A 244 -7.66 -5.08 -1.37
CA GLN A 244 -6.76 -5.26 -0.25
C GLN A 244 -7.01 -4.21 0.82
N GLU A 245 -7.28 -4.64 2.05
CA GLU A 245 -7.31 -3.76 3.21
C GLU A 245 -5.96 -3.85 3.93
N THR A 246 -5.07 -2.94 3.61
CA THR A 246 -3.69 -2.93 4.14
C THR A 246 -3.66 -2.93 5.66
N THR A 247 -4.41 -2.07 6.31
CA THR A 247 -4.43 -1.96 7.78
C THR A 247 -4.89 -3.24 8.46
N MET A 248 -5.78 -3.98 7.83
CA MET A 248 -6.38 -5.19 8.41
C MET A 248 -5.70 -6.49 7.97
N ALA A 249 -4.68 -6.40 7.13
CA ALA A 249 -3.96 -7.58 6.62
C ALA A 249 -4.90 -8.63 6.02
N ARG A 250 -5.80 -8.19 5.13
CA ARG A 250 -6.81 -9.06 4.52
C ARG A 250 -7.21 -8.60 3.13
N ILE A 251 -7.87 -9.48 2.39
CA ILE A 251 -8.40 -9.21 1.05
C ILE A 251 -9.91 -9.42 1.07
N ARG A 252 -10.66 -8.38 0.70
CA ARG A 252 -12.11 -8.42 0.53
C ARG A 252 -12.47 -8.75 -0.91
N ARG A 253 -13.63 -9.37 -1.11
CA ARG A 253 -14.17 -9.66 -2.45
C ARG A 253 -15.55 -9.04 -2.60
N TYR A 254 -15.78 -8.43 -3.77
CA TYR A 254 -17.07 -7.88 -4.15
C TYR A 254 -17.46 -8.41 -5.54
N TYR A 255 -18.62 -9.06 -5.64
CA TYR A 255 -19.10 -9.61 -6.90
C TYR A 255 -19.72 -8.52 -7.78
N VAL A 256 -19.22 -8.39 -9.01
CA VAL A 256 -19.63 -7.35 -9.96
C VAL A 256 -20.51 -7.90 -11.09
N SER A 257 -20.59 -9.21 -11.25
CA SER A 257 -21.43 -9.88 -12.24
C SER A 257 -21.84 -11.27 -11.78
N GLY A 258 -22.80 -11.89 -12.51
CA GLY A 258 -23.29 -13.23 -12.23
C GLY A 258 -24.33 -13.26 -11.13
N LEU A 259 -24.65 -14.47 -10.65
CA LEU A 259 -25.69 -14.71 -9.64
C LEU A 259 -25.40 -14.04 -8.31
N MET A 260 -24.13 -13.87 -7.97
CA MET A 260 -23.70 -13.29 -6.70
C MET A 260 -23.55 -11.77 -6.76
N LYS A 261 -23.85 -11.13 -7.90
CA LYS A 261 -23.67 -9.68 -8.08
C LYS A 261 -24.21 -8.87 -6.91
N GLY A 262 -23.38 -7.97 -6.39
CA GLY A 262 -23.69 -7.14 -5.23
C GLY A 262 -23.34 -7.79 -3.89
N GLY A 263 -23.00 -9.08 -3.88
CA GLY A 263 -22.54 -9.78 -2.69
C GLY A 263 -21.09 -9.45 -2.37
N ALA A 264 -20.75 -9.50 -1.09
CA ALA A 264 -19.39 -9.29 -0.61
C ALA A 264 -19.04 -10.33 0.44
N ASP A 265 -17.79 -10.77 0.44
CA ASP A 265 -17.28 -11.69 1.43
C ASP A 265 -15.76 -11.46 1.66
N MET A 266 -15.18 -12.31 2.50
CA MET A 266 -13.75 -12.28 2.79
C MET A 266 -13.05 -13.30 1.90
N PHE A 267 -12.04 -12.86 1.14
CA PHE A 267 -11.25 -13.74 0.25
C PHE A 267 -10.08 -14.37 1.00
N VAL A 268 -9.27 -13.57 1.66
CA VAL A 268 -8.17 -14.02 2.53
C VAL A 268 -8.16 -13.18 3.80
N GLU A 269 -8.10 -13.83 4.94
CA GLU A 269 -7.98 -13.18 6.25
C GLU A 269 -6.60 -13.40 6.85
N ASN A 270 -6.23 -12.51 7.76
CA ASN A 270 -5.05 -12.66 8.60
C ASN A 270 -3.79 -13.00 7.82
N MET A 271 -3.41 -12.13 6.90
CA MET A 271 -2.24 -12.33 6.05
C MET A 271 -0.93 -12.17 6.84
N PRO A 272 0.17 -12.77 6.36
CA PRO A 272 1.48 -12.71 7.03
C PRO A 272 2.18 -11.36 6.93
N GLY A 273 1.56 -10.39 6.31
CA GLY A 273 2.08 -9.05 6.13
C GLY A 273 0.98 -8.07 5.78
N LEU A 274 1.36 -6.83 5.50
CA LEU A 274 0.44 -5.78 5.07
C LEU A 274 0.36 -5.80 3.54
N PRO A 275 -0.77 -6.26 2.96
CA PRO A 275 -0.89 -6.37 1.50
C PRO A 275 -0.97 -4.98 0.86
N HIS A 276 -0.37 -4.84 -0.31
CA HIS A 276 -0.38 -3.60 -1.08
C HIS A 276 -1.04 -3.82 -2.45
N ASN A 277 -0.30 -4.03 -3.53
CA ASN A 277 -0.92 -4.30 -4.82
C ASN A 277 -1.13 -5.79 -5.06
N ILE A 278 -2.19 -6.10 -5.80
CA ILE A 278 -2.56 -7.45 -6.20
C ILE A 278 -2.68 -7.50 -7.72
N ARG A 279 -2.07 -8.51 -8.34
CA ARG A 279 -2.01 -8.66 -9.79
C ARG A 279 -2.25 -10.11 -10.19
N LEU A 280 -2.71 -10.33 -11.42
CA LEU A 280 -2.94 -11.69 -11.92
C LEU A 280 -1.64 -12.48 -12.03
N SER A 281 -1.71 -13.77 -11.69
CA SER A 281 -0.68 -14.74 -11.94
C SER A 281 -1.03 -15.60 -13.16
N SER A 282 -0.04 -15.99 -13.93
CA SER A 282 -0.21 -16.93 -15.06
C SER A 282 -0.76 -18.29 -14.64
N SER A 283 -0.70 -18.62 -13.35
CA SER A 283 -1.26 -19.85 -12.79
C SER A 283 -2.79 -19.82 -12.65
N GLY A 284 -3.43 -18.68 -12.90
CA GLY A 284 -4.86 -18.46 -12.68
C GLY A 284 -5.21 -17.81 -11.35
N GLY A 285 -4.23 -17.64 -10.47
CA GLY A 285 -4.38 -16.95 -9.19
C GLY A 285 -3.81 -15.54 -9.21
N TYR A 286 -3.19 -15.14 -8.09
CA TYR A 286 -2.81 -13.74 -7.88
C TYR A 286 -1.45 -13.63 -7.22
N TRP A 287 -0.69 -12.61 -7.63
CA TRP A 287 0.49 -12.15 -6.92
C TRP A 287 0.10 -11.03 -5.97
N VAL A 288 0.52 -11.15 -4.71
CA VAL A 288 0.29 -10.13 -3.68
C VAL A 288 1.62 -9.67 -3.12
N ALA A 289 1.89 -8.38 -3.30
CA ALA A 289 3.05 -7.74 -2.69
C ALA A 289 2.73 -7.32 -1.27
N MET A 290 3.65 -7.55 -0.34
CA MET A 290 3.51 -7.17 1.06
C MET A 290 4.46 -6.02 1.37
N ALA A 291 3.90 -4.88 1.80
CA ALA A 291 4.69 -3.71 2.16
C ALA A 291 5.48 -3.92 3.45
N ALA A 292 4.99 -4.76 4.34
CA ALA A 292 5.63 -5.10 5.61
C ALA A 292 5.25 -6.52 6.01
N VAL A 293 6.15 -7.18 6.75
CA VAL A 293 5.89 -8.51 7.32
C VAL A 293 5.23 -8.39 8.70
N ARG A 294 4.45 -9.38 9.08
CA ARG A 294 3.91 -9.58 10.43
C ARG A 294 4.60 -10.83 11.03
N PRO A 295 5.77 -10.66 11.68
CA PRO A 295 6.55 -11.81 12.12
C PRO A 295 5.79 -12.68 13.14
N ASN A 296 5.91 -14.01 12.98
CA ASN A 296 5.46 -14.97 13.97
C ASN A 296 6.15 -16.34 13.69
N PRO A 297 7.08 -16.80 14.53
CA PRO A 297 7.53 -16.19 15.78
C PRO A 297 8.29 -14.89 15.54
N GLY A 298 8.21 -13.98 16.52
CA GLY A 298 8.88 -12.69 16.49
C GLY A 298 7.95 -11.57 16.94
N PHE A 299 8.49 -10.36 16.97
CA PHE A 299 7.75 -9.18 17.40
C PHE A 299 7.25 -8.38 16.22
N SER A 300 5.93 -8.13 16.17
CA SER A 300 5.29 -7.25 15.21
C SER A 300 4.85 -5.97 15.92
N LEU A 301 5.51 -4.85 15.62
CA LEU A 301 5.19 -3.56 16.21
C LEU A 301 3.77 -3.13 15.91
N LEU A 302 3.32 -3.29 14.68
CA LEU A 302 1.97 -2.91 14.25
C LEU A 302 0.90 -3.72 14.97
N ASP A 303 1.10 -5.02 15.12
CA ASP A 303 0.18 -5.88 15.87
C ASP A 303 0.17 -5.52 17.35
N PHE A 304 1.34 -5.29 17.93
CA PHE A 304 1.46 -4.86 19.33
C PHE A 304 0.70 -3.56 19.59
N LEU A 305 0.81 -2.59 18.69
CA LEU A 305 0.18 -1.28 18.85
C LEU A 305 -1.31 -1.28 18.50
N SER A 306 -1.81 -2.29 17.77
CA SER A 306 -3.16 -2.29 17.21
C SER A 306 -4.27 -2.03 18.23
N GLU A 307 -4.17 -2.60 19.43
CA GLU A 307 -5.15 -2.45 20.51
C GLU A 307 -4.72 -1.45 21.58
N LYS A 308 -3.72 -0.63 21.30
CA LYS A 308 -3.16 0.32 22.28
C LYS A 308 -3.19 1.77 21.76
N PRO A 309 -4.40 2.36 21.62
CA PRO A 309 -4.53 3.72 21.10
C PRO A 309 -3.73 4.75 21.89
N TRP A 310 -3.64 4.61 23.19
CA TRP A 310 -2.92 5.56 24.05
C TRP A 310 -1.41 5.57 23.79
N ILE A 311 -0.81 4.41 23.46
CA ILE A 311 0.61 4.35 23.10
C ILE A 311 0.81 5.03 21.73
N LYS A 312 -0.08 4.77 20.76
CA LYS A 312 -0.04 5.44 19.46
C LYS A 312 -0.12 6.96 19.60
N ARG A 313 -1.00 7.46 20.47
CA ARG A 313 -1.09 8.90 20.77
C ARG A 313 0.21 9.45 21.31
N MET A 314 0.82 8.76 22.27
CA MET A 314 2.10 9.19 22.84
C MET A 314 3.21 9.22 21.79
N ILE A 315 3.30 8.20 20.97
CA ILE A 315 4.31 8.12 19.90
C ILE A 315 4.19 9.33 18.97
N PHE A 316 2.98 9.63 18.46
CA PHE A 316 2.79 10.70 17.47
C PHE A 316 2.65 12.09 18.08
N LYS A 317 2.57 12.22 19.39
CA LYS A 317 2.80 13.49 20.09
C LYS A 317 4.28 13.85 20.12
N LEU A 318 5.16 12.86 20.10
CA LEU A 318 6.61 13.03 20.26
C LEU A 318 7.39 12.87 18.96
N LEU A 319 6.93 12.02 18.05
CA LEU A 319 7.69 11.63 16.87
C LEU A 319 6.91 11.93 15.59
N SER A 320 7.63 12.30 14.53
CA SER A 320 7.08 12.47 13.19
C SER A 320 6.87 11.11 12.50
N GLN A 321 6.04 11.09 11.46
CA GLN A 321 5.90 9.91 10.59
C GLN A 321 7.24 9.43 10.06
N GLU A 322 8.07 10.34 9.57
CA GLU A 322 9.38 10.04 9.03
C GLU A 322 10.27 9.30 10.05
N THR A 323 10.26 9.75 11.29
CA THR A 323 11.01 9.10 12.37
C THR A 323 10.46 7.71 12.66
N VAL A 324 9.15 7.56 12.75
CA VAL A 324 8.52 6.27 13.06
C VAL A 324 8.74 5.25 11.94
N THR A 325 8.70 5.67 10.67
CA THR A 325 8.97 4.77 9.55
C THR A 325 10.36 4.14 9.60
N LYS A 326 11.34 4.80 10.22
CA LYS A 326 12.69 4.24 10.39
C LYS A 326 12.73 3.01 11.30
N PHE A 327 11.71 2.83 12.12
CA PHE A 327 11.58 1.66 13.01
C PHE A 327 10.83 0.50 12.37
N VAL A 328 10.25 0.68 11.18
CA VAL A 328 9.61 -0.42 10.44
C VAL A 328 10.73 -1.30 9.87
N PRO A 329 10.74 -2.59 10.22
CA PRO A 329 11.79 -3.49 9.74
C PRO A 329 11.78 -3.59 8.20
N LYS A 330 12.96 -3.58 7.60
CA LYS A 330 13.10 -3.91 6.19
C LYS A 330 12.83 -5.39 5.99
N TYR A 331 11.94 -5.69 5.06
CA TYR A 331 11.63 -7.07 4.71
C TYR A 331 11.04 -7.11 3.30
N GLY A 332 11.49 -8.06 2.50
CA GLY A 332 10.88 -8.35 1.20
C GLY A 332 9.95 -9.55 1.30
N LEU A 333 8.71 -9.39 0.85
CA LEU A 333 7.73 -10.49 0.88
C LEU A 333 6.74 -10.36 -0.27
N VAL A 334 6.62 -11.45 -1.01
CA VAL A 334 5.63 -11.63 -2.07
C VAL A 334 5.00 -12.99 -1.90
N VAL A 335 3.68 -13.08 -1.99
CA VAL A 335 2.97 -14.35 -1.98
C VAL A 335 2.21 -14.55 -3.27
N GLU A 336 2.10 -15.81 -3.71
CA GLU A 336 1.18 -16.21 -4.76
C GLU A 336 -0.01 -16.92 -4.16
N LEU A 337 -1.20 -16.45 -4.50
CA LEU A 337 -2.46 -17.06 -4.11
C LEU A 337 -3.03 -17.86 -5.28
N SER A 338 -3.73 -18.95 -4.95
CA SER A 338 -4.56 -19.65 -5.90
C SER A 338 -5.80 -18.80 -6.28
N GLU A 339 -6.55 -19.25 -7.26
CA GLU A 339 -7.82 -18.62 -7.64
C GLU A 339 -8.85 -18.58 -6.51
N THR A 340 -8.71 -19.45 -5.49
CA THR A 340 -9.60 -19.51 -4.32
C THR A 340 -9.02 -18.86 -3.07
N GLY A 341 -7.83 -18.28 -3.14
CA GLY A 341 -7.21 -17.57 -2.03
C GLY A 341 -6.28 -18.40 -1.15
N SER A 342 -5.93 -19.61 -1.55
CA SER A 342 -4.95 -20.42 -0.82
C SER A 342 -3.52 -20.00 -1.18
N TYR A 343 -2.61 -20.03 -0.21
CA TYR A 343 -1.19 -19.75 -0.49
C TYR A 343 -0.57 -20.86 -1.29
N ARG A 344 0.01 -20.51 -2.43
CA ARG A 344 0.71 -21.45 -3.31
C ARG A 344 2.20 -21.43 -3.07
N ARG A 345 2.79 -20.27 -2.94
CA ARG A 345 4.20 -20.07 -2.63
C ARG A 345 4.43 -18.68 -2.05
N SER A 346 5.54 -18.53 -1.38
CA SER A 346 5.98 -17.24 -0.86
C SER A 346 7.46 -17.02 -1.14
N PHE A 347 7.81 -15.79 -1.43
CA PHE A 347 9.19 -15.37 -1.68
C PHE A 347 9.55 -14.33 -0.64
N HIS A 348 10.66 -14.55 0.05
CA HIS A 348 11.12 -13.71 1.16
C HIS A 348 12.51 -13.15 0.90
N ASP A 349 12.76 -12.01 1.47
CA ASP A 349 14.09 -11.45 1.69
C ASP A 349 14.14 -10.86 3.10
N PRO A 350 14.45 -11.69 4.10
CA PRO A 350 14.59 -11.22 5.48
C PRO A 350 15.64 -10.11 5.55
N SER A 351 15.34 -9.06 6.32
CA SER A 351 16.18 -7.86 6.45
C SER A 351 16.29 -6.99 5.18
N GLY A 352 15.59 -7.34 4.10
CA GLY A 352 15.52 -6.55 2.89
C GLY A 352 16.89 -6.30 2.23
N VAL A 353 17.71 -7.34 2.12
CA VAL A 353 19.07 -7.25 1.56
C VAL A 353 19.04 -6.79 0.10
N THR A 354 18.14 -7.36 -0.70
CA THR A 354 17.97 -7.04 -2.12
C THR A 354 16.64 -6.34 -2.39
N VAL A 355 15.58 -6.84 -1.79
CA VAL A 355 14.21 -6.40 -2.01
C VAL A 355 13.56 -6.06 -0.69
N ALA A 356 12.97 -4.87 -0.59
CA ALA A 356 12.25 -4.44 0.61
C ALA A 356 11.06 -3.55 0.24
N TYR A 357 10.05 -3.50 1.11
CA TYR A 357 8.88 -2.64 0.95
C TYR A 357 8.21 -2.83 -0.41
N VAL A 358 7.94 -4.08 -0.76
CA VAL A 358 7.38 -4.43 -2.07
C VAL A 358 5.95 -3.90 -2.18
N SER A 359 5.69 -3.12 -3.20
CA SER A 359 4.35 -2.60 -3.49
C SER A 359 3.67 -3.33 -4.64
N GLU A 360 4.43 -3.94 -5.53
CA GLU A 360 3.92 -4.58 -6.73
C GLU A 360 4.74 -5.81 -7.10
N ALA A 361 4.06 -6.84 -7.59
CA ALA A 361 4.66 -7.98 -8.24
C ALA A 361 3.94 -8.20 -9.58
N HIS A 362 4.59 -7.83 -10.67
CA HIS A 362 4.05 -7.89 -12.03
C HIS A 362 4.75 -8.97 -12.84
N GLU A 363 3.99 -9.96 -13.28
CA GLU A 363 4.52 -11.07 -14.07
C GLU A 363 4.52 -10.74 -15.56
N HIS A 364 5.66 -10.92 -16.21
CA HIS A 364 5.83 -10.76 -17.65
C HIS A 364 6.95 -11.66 -18.16
N ASN A 365 6.66 -12.48 -19.16
CA ASN A 365 7.63 -13.37 -19.83
C ASN A 365 8.45 -14.25 -18.88
N GLY A 366 7.80 -14.84 -17.87
CA GLY A 366 8.48 -15.71 -16.91
C GLY A 366 9.29 -14.99 -15.86
N TYR A 367 9.24 -13.68 -15.85
CA TYR A 367 9.85 -12.82 -14.83
C TYR A 367 8.80 -12.16 -13.95
N LEU A 368 9.17 -11.93 -12.72
CA LEU A 368 8.38 -11.14 -11.78
C LEU A 368 9.09 -9.83 -11.54
N TYR A 369 8.47 -8.74 -11.98
CA TYR A 369 8.97 -7.39 -11.76
C TYR A 369 8.42 -6.88 -10.44
N LEU A 370 9.31 -6.40 -9.57
CA LEU A 370 8.98 -5.98 -8.21
C LEU A 370 9.14 -4.48 -8.09
N GLY A 371 8.05 -3.83 -7.75
CA GLY A 371 8.02 -2.39 -7.46
C GLY A 371 8.10 -2.11 -5.98
N SER A 372 8.41 -0.87 -5.64
CA SER A 372 8.43 -0.38 -4.27
C SER A 372 8.13 1.12 -4.27
N TYR A 373 7.31 1.56 -3.33
CA TYR A 373 7.03 2.99 -3.18
C TYR A 373 8.26 3.79 -2.67
N TRP A 374 9.31 3.11 -2.26
CA TRP A 374 10.47 3.70 -1.58
C TRP A 374 11.79 3.48 -2.30
N SER A 375 11.99 2.33 -2.92
CA SER A 375 13.28 1.94 -3.49
C SER A 375 13.65 2.76 -4.74
N PRO A 376 14.95 3.01 -4.96
CA PRO A 376 15.43 3.73 -6.15
C PRO A 376 15.74 2.79 -7.31
N PHE A 377 15.01 1.69 -7.46
CA PHE A 377 15.23 0.68 -8.49
C PHE A 377 13.96 -0.17 -8.67
N ILE A 378 13.90 -0.90 -9.78
CA ILE A 378 12.97 -2.02 -9.99
C ILE A 378 13.77 -3.30 -9.83
N CYS A 379 13.18 -4.32 -9.21
CA CYS A 379 13.78 -5.66 -9.15
C CYS A 379 13.13 -6.58 -10.17
N ARG A 380 13.91 -7.53 -10.70
CA ARG A 380 13.41 -8.55 -11.61
C ARG A 380 13.85 -9.94 -11.12
N LEU A 381 12.88 -10.82 -10.91
CA LEU A 381 13.10 -12.18 -10.46
C LEU A 381 12.73 -13.18 -11.57
N ASN A 382 13.66 -14.04 -11.93
CA ASN A 382 13.38 -15.13 -12.86
C ASN A 382 12.62 -16.24 -12.13
N LEU A 383 11.34 -16.44 -12.48
CA LEU A 383 10.49 -17.42 -11.81
C LEU A 383 10.95 -18.87 -12.00
N GLN A 384 11.75 -19.17 -13.02
CA GLN A 384 12.32 -20.51 -13.20
C GLN A 384 13.47 -20.82 -12.24
N GLN A 385 14.03 -19.81 -11.59
CA GLN A 385 15.16 -19.97 -10.65
C GLN A 385 14.72 -20.10 -9.19
N VAL A 386 13.42 -20.05 -8.92
CA VAL A 386 12.88 -20.04 -7.54
C VAL A 386 11.73 -21.07 -7.31
#